data_e66c3acefd55d0be26b7b0ed54c5a941
#
_entry.id   e66c3acefd55d0be26b7b0ed54c5a941
#
_cell.length_a   1.000
_cell.length_b   1.000
_cell.length_c   1.000
_cell.angle_alpha   90.00
_cell.angle_beta   90.00
_cell.angle_gamma   90.00
#
_symmetry.space_group_name_H-M   'P 1'
#
loop_
_entity.id
_entity.type
_entity.pdbx_description
1 polymer ?
#
loop_
_entity_poly.entity_id
_entity_poly.type
_entity_poly.pdbx_seq_one_letter_code
_entity_poly.pdbx_strand_id
1 'polypeptide(L)'
;MASRWLLLGHSKNLRAERHFRLCDLLRYNLKTVRAYLLKEAFQQLWEYDSPAWAAKFLDDWCRQTMRSRIEPMKKIARSLRNHRDLILNYFRAQKMLSSGVVEGLNNKAKVTMRKSYGFRTYRVLELALYHSLGKLPEPDSTHDFF
;
A
#
# COMPACT_ATOMS: atom_id res chain seq x y z
N MET A 1 -7.20 3.64 -24.32
CA MET A 1 -6.30 3.25 -23.19
C MET A 1 -6.22 4.27 -22.04
N ALA A 2 -6.74 5.48 -22.16
CA ALA A 2 -6.65 6.51 -21.10
C ALA A 2 -7.64 6.37 -19.94
N SER A 3 -8.72 5.58 -20.09
CA SER A 3 -9.81 5.47 -19.12
C SER A 3 -9.44 4.77 -17.80
N ARG A 4 -8.46 3.84 -17.83
CA ARG A 4 -8.00 3.13 -16.64
C ARG A 4 -7.49 4.07 -15.54
N TRP A 5 -6.77 5.10 -15.90
CA TRP A 5 -6.18 6.05 -14.97
C TRP A 5 -7.22 6.97 -14.31
N LEU A 6 -8.37 7.18 -14.96
CA LEU A 6 -9.47 7.95 -14.39
C LEU A 6 -10.14 7.20 -13.23
N LEU A 7 -10.24 5.87 -13.32
CA LEU A 7 -10.83 5.02 -12.29
C LEU A 7 -9.89 4.72 -11.13
N LEU A 8 -8.58 4.78 -11.34
CA LEU A 8 -7.58 4.52 -10.31
C LEU A 8 -7.28 5.75 -9.44
N GLY A 9 -7.43 6.96 -9.99
CA GLY A 9 -7.24 8.20 -9.26
C GLY A 9 -8.31 8.44 -8.18
N HIS A 10 -8.00 9.27 -7.19
CA HIS A 10 -9.00 9.74 -6.23
C HIS A 10 -9.86 10.83 -6.88
N SER A 11 -11.19 10.75 -6.74
CA SER A 11 -12.13 11.71 -7.36
C SER A 11 -11.81 13.16 -6.99
N LYS A 12 -11.43 13.42 -5.74
CA LYS A 12 -11.08 14.76 -5.23
C LYS A 12 -9.86 15.39 -5.94
N ASN A 13 -8.98 14.57 -6.54
CA ASN A 13 -7.74 15.04 -7.17
C ASN A 13 -7.85 15.17 -8.70
N LEU A 14 -9.02 14.90 -9.27
CA LEU A 14 -9.24 14.99 -10.70
C LEU A 14 -9.55 16.42 -11.12
N ARG A 15 -8.88 16.92 -12.17
CA ARG A 15 -9.24 18.17 -12.85
C ARG A 15 -10.64 18.04 -13.47
N ALA A 16 -11.36 19.13 -13.58
CA ALA A 16 -12.76 19.17 -14.07
C ALA A 16 -12.99 18.36 -15.35
N GLU A 17 -12.14 18.51 -16.36
CA GLU A 17 -12.22 17.78 -17.63
C GLU A 17 -12.13 16.25 -17.44
N ARG A 18 -11.24 15.79 -16.58
CA ARG A 18 -11.09 14.36 -16.26
C ARG A 18 -12.27 13.84 -15.44
N HIS A 19 -12.83 14.68 -14.59
CA HIS A 19 -14.03 14.35 -13.83
C HIS A 19 -15.24 14.15 -14.76
N PHE A 20 -15.44 15.02 -15.74
CA PHE A 20 -16.48 14.84 -16.76
C PHE A 20 -16.34 13.52 -17.53
N ARG A 21 -15.14 13.20 -17.99
CA ARG A 21 -14.85 11.92 -18.66
C ARG A 21 -15.10 10.71 -17.75
N LEU A 22 -14.79 10.82 -16.45
CA LEU A 22 -15.11 9.78 -15.47
C LEU A 22 -16.62 9.57 -15.35
N CYS A 23 -17.39 10.65 -15.16
CA CYS A 23 -18.84 10.59 -15.08
C CYS A 23 -19.49 9.96 -16.32
N ASP A 24 -18.96 10.26 -17.50
CA ASP A 24 -19.41 9.69 -18.75
C ASP A 24 -19.13 8.18 -18.84
N LEU A 25 -17.91 7.75 -18.49
CA LEU A 25 -17.56 6.33 -18.40
C LEU A 25 -18.43 5.54 -17.42
N LEU A 26 -18.79 6.15 -16.29
CA LEU A 26 -19.61 5.52 -15.26
C LEU A 26 -21.06 5.28 -15.70
N ARG A 27 -21.56 6.02 -16.70
CA ARG A 27 -22.89 5.81 -17.27
C ARG A 27 -23.04 4.51 -18.04
N TYR A 28 -21.95 4.00 -18.65
CA TYR A 28 -22.03 2.86 -19.58
C TYR A 28 -21.85 1.49 -18.94
N ASN A 29 -21.31 1.39 -17.72
CA ASN A 29 -21.05 0.09 -17.09
C ASN A 29 -21.38 0.06 -15.60
N LEU A 30 -22.54 -0.50 -15.27
CA LEU A 30 -23.04 -0.62 -13.89
C LEU A 30 -22.10 -1.38 -12.96
N LYS A 31 -21.38 -2.41 -13.45
CA LYS A 31 -20.40 -3.15 -12.63
C LYS A 31 -19.19 -2.29 -12.31
N THR A 32 -18.70 -1.53 -13.29
CA THR A 32 -17.58 -0.59 -13.11
C THR A 32 -17.97 0.55 -12.17
N VAL A 33 -19.18 1.11 -12.31
CA VAL A 33 -19.71 2.13 -11.39
C VAL A 33 -19.72 1.61 -9.95
N ARG A 34 -20.30 0.43 -9.74
CA ARG A 34 -20.38 -0.18 -8.40
C ARG A 34 -19.02 -0.46 -7.80
N ALA A 35 -18.06 -0.98 -8.59
CA ALA A 35 -16.68 -1.20 -8.15
C ALA A 35 -16.00 0.13 -7.79
N TYR A 36 -16.19 1.16 -8.59
CA TYR A 36 -15.67 2.49 -8.33
C TYR A 36 -16.23 3.08 -7.03
N LEU A 37 -17.55 3.00 -6.82
CA LEU A 37 -18.18 3.48 -5.58
C LEU A 37 -17.70 2.72 -4.35
N LEU A 38 -17.51 1.40 -4.44
CA LEU A 38 -16.93 0.61 -3.35
C LEU A 38 -15.49 1.04 -3.04
N LYS A 39 -14.68 1.33 -4.07
CA LYS A 39 -13.32 1.87 -3.90
C LYS A 39 -13.34 3.25 -3.22
N GLU A 40 -14.19 4.17 -3.68
CA GLU A 40 -14.31 5.51 -3.10
C GLU A 40 -14.79 5.44 -1.64
N ALA A 41 -15.79 4.60 -1.35
CA ALA A 41 -16.25 4.38 0.02
C ALA A 41 -15.14 3.86 0.93
N PHE A 42 -14.26 2.98 0.41
CA PHE A 42 -13.13 2.45 1.21
C PHE A 42 -12.15 3.53 1.67
N GLN A 43 -12.02 4.64 0.94
CA GLN A 43 -11.13 5.73 1.33
C GLN A 43 -11.50 6.34 2.69
N GLN A 44 -12.78 6.29 3.07
CA GLN A 44 -13.25 6.79 4.36
C GLN A 44 -12.64 6.03 5.55
N LEU A 45 -12.14 4.79 5.35
CA LEU A 45 -11.44 4.04 6.40
C LEU A 45 -10.32 4.87 7.04
N TRP A 46 -9.58 5.62 6.24
CA TRP A 46 -8.40 6.36 6.69
C TRP A 46 -8.74 7.66 7.44
N GLU A 47 -10.01 8.06 7.42
CA GLU A 47 -10.50 9.25 8.14
C GLU A 47 -10.78 8.95 9.62
N TYR A 48 -10.95 7.67 10.00
CA TYR A 48 -11.15 7.28 11.40
C TYR A 48 -9.86 7.38 12.20
N ASP A 49 -9.98 7.91 13.43
CA ASP A 49 -8.87 7.94 14.40
C ASP A 49 -8.97 6.77 15.41
N SER A 50 -10.19 6.35 15.73
CA SER A 50 -10.43 5.24 16.64
C SER A 50 -10.27 3.89 15.95
N PRO A 51 -9.40 2.99 16.49
CA PRO A 51 -9.26 1.62 15.97
C PRO A 51 -10.58 0.83 15.99
N ALA A 52 -11.45 1.07 16.98
CA ALA A 52 -12.74 0.38 17.11
C ALA A 52 -13.70 0.79 15.98
N TRP A 53 -13.78 2.07 15.65
CA TRP A 53 -14.62 2.56 14.56
C TRP A 53 -14.05 2.16 13.19
N ALA A 54 -12.73 2.22 13.01
CA ALA A 54 -12.08 1.72 11.81
C ALA A 54 -12.34 0.22 11.60
N ALA A 55 -12.29 -0.58 12.67
CA ALA A 55 -12.60 -2.00 12.61
C ALA A 55 -14.05 -2.26 12.19
N LYS A 56 -15.01 -1.56 12.80
CA LYS A 56 -16.43 -1.67 12.45
C LYS A 56 -16.66 -1.30 10.99
N PHE A 57 -16.11 -0.17 10.55
CA PHE A 57 -16.22 0.26 9.16
C PHE A 57 -15.63 -0.78 8.19
N LEU A 58 -14.45 -1.31 8.48
CA LEU A 58 -13.79 -2.33 7.64
C LEU A 58 -14.66 -3.60 7.53
N ASP A 59 -15.21 -4.06 8.63
CA ASP A 59 -16.08 -5.24 8.67
C ASP A 59 -17.37 -5.02 7.86
N ASP A 60 -17.99 -3.85 8.00
CA ASP A 60 -19.21 -3.48 7.27
C ASP A 60 -18.93 -3.32 5.78
N TRP A 61 -17.85 -2.64 5.41
CA TRP A 61 -17.43 -2.49 4.01
C TRP A 61 -17.14 -3.86 3.37
N CYS A 62 -16.43 -4.74 4.06
CA CYS A 62 -16.17 -6.09 3.57
C CYS A 62 -17.46 -6.89 3.40
N ARG A 63 -18.42 -6.78 4.33
CA ARG A 63 -19.74 -7.42 4.24
C ARG A 63 -20.51 -6.94 3.02
N GLN A 64 -20.55 -5.63 2.79
CA GLN A 64 -21.19 -5.00 1.62
C GLN A 64 -20.53 -5.44 0.32
N THR A 65 -19.19 -5.45 0.29
CA THR A 65 -18.41 -5.83 -0.89
C THR A 65 -18.63 -7.30 -1.26
N MET A 66 -18.72 -8.20 -0.28
CA MET A 66 -19.04 -9.61 -0.54
C MET A 66 -20.40 -9.82 -1.18
N ARG A 67 -21.38 -8.92 -0.97
CA ARG A 67 -22.70 -8.94 -1.59
C ARG A 67 -22.76 -8.28 -2.97
N SER A 68 -21.67 -7.62 -3.41
CA SER A 68 -21.64 -6.83 -4.65
C SER A 68 -21.77 -7.65 -5.95
N ARG A 69 -21.57 -8.96 -5.93
CA ARG A 69 -21.51 -9.84 -7.12
C ARG A 69 -20.39 -9.47 -8.10
N ILE A 70 -19.32 -8.78 -7.63
CA ILE A 70 -18.15 -8.39 -8.41
C ILE A 70 -16.96 -9.20 -7.90
N GLU A 71 -16.60 -10.29 -8.58
CA GLU A 71 -15.57 -11.24 -8.08
C GLU A 71 -14.22 -10.59 -7.76
N PRO A 72 -13.65 -9.68 -8.56
CA PRO A 72 -12.42 -9.00 -8.19
C PRO A 72 -12.53 -8.25 -6.86
N MET A 73 -13.66 -7.58 -6.60
CA MET A 73 -13.88 -6.85 -5.34
C MET A 73 -14.03 -7.80 -4.15
N LYS A 74 -14.67 -8.96 -4.34
CA LYS A 74 -14.75 -9.99 -3.30
C LYS A 74 -13.37 -10.55 -2.94
N LYS A 75 -12.47 -10.73 -3.93
CA LYS A 75 -11.08 -11.15 -3.65
C LYS A 75 -10.37 -10.12 -2.76
N ILE A 76 -10.53 -8.82 -3.05
CA ILE A 76 -10.00 -7.74 -2.22
C ILE A 76 -10.59 -7.81 -0.81
N ALA A 77 -11.91 -7.94 -0.67
CA ALA A 77 -12.55 -8.03 0.65
C ALA A 77 -12.07 -9.23 1.47
N ARG A 78 -11.83 -10.40 0.85
CA ARG A 78 -11.25 -11.58 1.53
C ARG A 78 -9.81 -11.27 2.00
N SER A 79 -9.00 -10.68 1.14
CA SER A 79 -7.63 -10.29 1.49
C SER A 79 -7.60 -9.31 2.65
N LEU A 80 -8.45 -8.28 2.63
CA LEU A 80 -8.53 -7.31 3.74
C LEU A 80 -8.98 -7.96 5.05
N ARG A 81 -9.92 -8.91 5.02
CA ARG A 81 -10.32 -9.67 6.21
C ARG A 81 -9.15 -10.49 6.78
N ASN A 82 -8.39 -11.17 5.92
CA ASN A 82 -7.24 -11.96 6.35
C ASN A 82 -6.13 -11.10 6.98
N HIS A 83 -6.02 -9.82 6.58
CA HIS A 83 -5.03 -8.88 7.09
C HIS A 83 -5.63 -7.83 8.04
N ARG A 84 -6.84 -8.09 8.56
CA ARG A 84 -7.60 -7.15 9.38
C ARG A 84 -6.79 -6.57 10.53
N ASP A 85 -6.15 -7.42 11.31
CA ASP A 85 -5.39 -6.98 12.49
C ASP A 85 -4.15 -6.16 12.11
N LEU A 86 -3.50 -6.49 11.00
CA LEU A 86 -2.38 -5.71 10.47
C LEU A 86 -2.83 -4.31 10.04
N ILE A 87 -4.01 -4.20 9.40
CA ILE A 87 -4.58 -2.90 9.01
C ILE A 87 -4.92 -2.09 10.25
N LEU A 88 -5.49 -2.73 11.29
CA LEU A 88 -5.86 -2.04 12.53
C LEU A 88 -4.66 -1.59 13.36
N ASN A 89 -3.50 -2.22 13.20
CA ASN A 89 -2.27 -1.76 13.85
C ASN A 89 -1.87 -0.34 13.42
N TYR A 90 -2.18 0.07 12.18
CA TYR A 90 -1.97 1.45 11.74
C TYR A 90 -2.75 2.46 12.62
N PHE A 91 -3.99 2.13 12.95
CA PHE A 91 -4.84 2.99 13.82
C PHE A 91 -4.42 2.89 15.29
N ARG A 92 -4.00 1.72 15.76
CA ARG A 92 -3.44 1.53 17.11
C ARG A 92 -2.16 2.35 17.31
N ALA A 93 -1.35 2.45 16.28
CA ALA A 93 -0.15 3.30 16.25
C ALA A 93 -0.46 4.78 15.96
N GLN A 94 -1.71 5.22 16.13
CA GLN A 94 -2.14 6.61 15.94
C GLN A 94 -1.72 7.21 14.59
N LYS A 95 -1.72 6.38 13.54
CA LYS A 95 -1.31 6.76 12.17
C LYS A 95 0.17 7.24 12.05
N MET A 96 0.98 7.04 13.08
CA MET A 96 2.38 7.49 13.09
C MET A 96 3.28 6.67 12.17
N LEU A 97 2.88 5.45 11.82
CA LEU A 97 3.63 4.59 10.89
C LEU A 97 3.25 4.94 9.45
N SER A 98 4.14 5.63 8.75
CA SER A 98 3.98 5.88 7.33
C SER A 98 4.73 4.82 6.50
N SER A 99 4.26 4.57 5.28
CA SER A 99 4.98 3.73 4.31
C SER A 99 6.34 4.31 3.90
N GLY A 100 6.58 5.59 4.18
CA GLY A 100 7.82 6.28 3.84
C GLY A 100 9.06 5.66 4.47
N VAL A 101 8.96 5.14 5.70
CA VAL A 101 10.08 4.42 6.35
C VAL A 101 10.40 3.13 5.60
N VAL A 102 9.37 2.35 5.25
CA VAL A 102 9.53 1.09 4.49
C VAL A 102 10.06 1.38 3.09
N GLU A 103 9.55 2.43 2.44
CA GLU A 103 10.01 2.85 1.12
C GLU A 103 11.48 3.31 1.17
N GLY A 104 11.86 4.09 2.18
CA GLY A 104 13.23 4.50 2.42
C GLY A 104 14.19 3.31 2.61
N LEU A 105 13.79 2.32 3.43
CA LEU A 105 14.56 1.08 3.62
C LEU A 105 14.67 0.26 2.33
N ASN A 106 13.57 0.11 1.60
CA ASN A 106 13.57 -0.58 0.31
C ASN A 106 14.46 0.10 -0.73
N ASN A 107 14.46 1.43 -0.77
CA ASN A 107 15.32 2.19 -1.67
C ASN A 107 16.78 2.02 -1.28
N LYS A 108 17.12 2.07 0.02
CA LYS A 108 18.47 1.83 0.51
C LYS A 108 18.97 0.42 0.18
N ALA A 109 18.12 -0.59 0.35
CA ALA A 109 18.41 -1.97 -0.06
C ALA A 109 18.70 -2.07 -1.57
N LYS A 110 17.84 -1.47 -2.41
CA LYS A 110 18.05 -1.43 -3.87
C LYS A 110 19.35 -0.74 -4.26
N VAL A 111 19.70 0.36 -3.60
CA VAL A 111 20.99 1.07 -3.83
C VAL A 111 22.17 0.18 -3.47
N THR A 112 22.12 -0.50 -2.30
CA THR A 112 23.17 -1.44 -1.88
C THR A 112 23.37 -2.56 -2.91
N MET A 113 22.28 -3.14 -3.41
CA MET A 113 22.33 -4.16 -4.45
C MET A 113 22.94 -3.66 -5.77
N ARG A 114 22.61 -2.43 -6.18
CA ARG A 114 23.09 -1.83 -7.43
C ARG A 114 24.57 -1.41 -7.36
N LYS A 115 25.03 -0.87 -6.22
CA LYS A 115 26.44 -0.45 -6.03
C LYS A 115 27.42 -1.60 -6.20
N SER A 116 27.02 -2.82 -5.87
CA SER A 116 27.87 -4.00 -5.92
C SER A 116 27.82 -4.74 -7.27
N TYR A 117 27.16 -4.17 -8.30
CA TYR A 117 26.96 -4.84 -9.60
C TYR A 117 26.37 -6.26 -9.48
N GLY A 118 25.70 -6.54 -8.38
CA GLY A 118 25.20 -7.85 -7.99
C GLY A 118 26.10 -8.57 -6.97
N PHE A 119 25.53 -9.53 -6.28
CA PHE A 119 26.21 -10.35 -5.30
C PHE A 119 26.32 -11.79 -5.80
N ARG A 120 27.49 -12.39 -5.64
CA ARG A 120 27.76 -13.74 -6.13
C ARG A 120 26.92 -14.82 -5.44
N THR A 121 26.57 -14.59 -4.17
CA THR A 121 25.75 -15.50 -3.36
C THR A 121 24.73 -14.74 -2.54
N TYR A 122 23.60 -15.40 -2.22
CA TYR A 122 22.57 -14.84 -1.36
C TYR A 122 23.11 -14.44 0.03
N ARG A 123 24.01 -15.26 0.60
CA ARG A 123 24.60 -14.99 1.92
C ARG A 123 25.41 -13.69 1.94
N VAL A 124 26.18 -13.41 0.89
CA VAL A 124 26.94 -12.15 0.78
C VAL A 124 26.01 -10.96 0.64
N LEU A 125 24.91 -11.10 -0.12
CA LEU A 125 23.86 -10.09 -0.20
C LEU A 125 23.22 -9.83 1.16
N GLU A 126 22.87 -10.88 1.89
CA GLU A 126 22.28 -10.79 3.22
C GLU A 126 23.18 -10.04 4.19
N LEU A 127 24.46 -10.39 4.27
CA LEU A 127 25.44 -9.70 5.11
C LEU A 127 25.60 -8.22 4.73
N ALA A 128 25.66 -7.91 3.42
CA ALA A 128 25.76 -6.53 2.95
C ALA A 128 24.51 -5.71 3.32
N LEU A 129 23.32 -6.30 3.27
CA LEU A 129 22.09 -5.65 3.70
C LEU A 129 22.05 -5.44 5.21
N TYR A 130 22.43 -6.43 6.02
CA TYR A 130 22.54 -6.28 7.46
C TYR A 130 23.51 -5.17 7.83
N HIS A 131 24.68 -5.13 7.21
CA HIS A 131 25.66 -4.07 7.46
C HIS A 131 25.15 -2.69 7.06
N SER A 132 24.56 -2.55 5.89
CA SER A 132 24.10 -1.25 5.37
C SER A 132 22.83 -0.73 6.04
N LEU A 133 21.93 -1.61 6.48
CA LEU A 133 20.65 -1.25 7.09
C LEU A 133 20.67 -1.28 8.62
N GLY A 134 21.49 -2.15 9.21
CA GLY A 134 21.53 -2.42 10.64
C GLY A 134 22.31 -1.38 11.45
N LYS A 135 22.98 -0.41 10.81
CA LYS A 135 23.85 0.56 11.51
C LYS A 135 24.80 -0.13 12.52
N LEU A 136 25.34 -1.26 12.14
CA LEU A 136 26.30 -1.96 12.98
C LEU A 136 27.52 -1.06 13.24
N PRO A 137 28.06 -1.04 14.48
CA PRO A 137 29.28 -0.33 14.77
C PRO A 137 30.42 -0.87 13.90
N GLU A 138 31.30 0.00 13.46
CA GLU A 138 32.53 -0.44 12.76
C GLU A 138 33.32 -1.31 13.70
N PRO A 139 33.87 -2.45 13.24
CA PRO A 139 34.76 -3.26 14.08
C PRO A 139 36.02 -2.45 14.40
N ASP A 140 36.45 -2.51 15.67
CA ASP A 140 37.61 -1.77 16.19
C ASP A 140 38.94 -2.09 15.50
N SER A 141 38.93 -3.09 14.60
CA SER A 141 40.15 -3.62 13.94
C SER A 141 40.24 -3.30 12.45
N THR A 142 39.75 -2.16 12.01
CA THR A 142 39.75 -1.84 10.56
C THR A 142 41.08 -1.26 10.12
N HIS A 143 42.14 -1.40 10.33
CA HIS A 143 43.37 -0.89 9.62
C HIS A 143 44.69 -0.93 10.42
N ASP A 144 45.07 -2.10 10.94
CA ASP A 144 46.50 -2.35 11.21
C ASP A 144 47.11 -3.15 10.05
N PHE A 145 46.94 -2.66 8.83
CA PHE A 145 47.67 -3.15 7.67
C PHE A 145 48.54 -2.02 7.11
N PHE A 146 49.54 -1.59 7.92
CA PHE A 146 50.79 -0.99 7.41
C PHE A 146 51.84 -1.07 8.47
#